data_bf3979388adc6efc9dcbff3d9a81de9a
#
_entry.id   bf3979388adc6efc9dcbff3d9a81de9a
#
_cell.length_a   1.000
_cell.length_b   1.000
_cell.length_c   1.000
_cell.angle_alpha   90.00
_cell.angle_beta   90.00
_cell.angle_gamma   90.00
#
_symmetry.space_group_name_H-M   'P 1'
#
loop_
_entity.id
_entity.type
_entity.pdbx_description
1 polymer ?
#
loop_
_entity_poly.entity_id
_entity_poly.type
_entity_poly.pdbx_seq_one_letter_code
_entity_poly.pdbx_strand_id
1 'polypeptide(L)'
;MAYQNDVNFIREHVQELDVIDQLLEEIAELQIACCKRKRSLKGTNPTPWTADEAQQSIKEESQDVLNVLCAMGVFGFDDPEKNSTERMKRKMARWVNRVKMKKA
;
A
#
# COMPACT_ATOMS: atom_id res chain seq x y z
N MET A 1 17.87 9.15 -3.09
CA MET A 1 17.05 8.35 -3.99
C MET A 1 15.58 8.61 -3.67
N ALA A 2 14.75 8.73 -4.69
CA ALA A 2 13.39 9.27 -4.57
C ALA A 2 12.49 8.51 -3.57
N TYR A 3 12.45 7.19 -3.66
CA TYR A 3 11.57 6.41 -2.78
C TYR A 3 11.96 6.56 -1.30
N GLN A 4 13.25 6.44 -1.00
CA GLN A 4 13.74 6.60 0.37
C GLN A 4 13.46 8.00 0.90
N ASN A 5 13.62 9.02 0.06
CA ASN A 5 13.33 10.40 0.44
C ASN A 5 11.84 10.58 0.76
N ASP A 6 10.96 9.98 -0.04
CA ASP A 6 9.52 10.01 0.19
C ASP A 6 9.14 9.30 1.49
N VAL A 7 9.71 8.13 1.75
CA VAL A 7 9.48 7.41 3.02
C VAL A 7 9.91 8.28 4.20
N ASN A 8 11.09 8.89 4.13
CA ASN A 8 11.60 9.76 5.18
C ASN A 8 10.70 10.97 5.38
N PHE A 9 10.20 11.56 4.29
CA PHE A 9 9.28 12.70 4.38
C PHE A 9 8.00 12.32 5.15
N ILE A 10 7.41 11.17 4.85
CA ILE A 10 6.20 10.72 5.55
C ILE A 10 6.50 10.50 7.04
N ARG A 11 7.62 9.83 7.36
CA ARG A 11 8.03 9.61 8.77
C ARG A 11 8.16 10.91 9.54
N GLU A 12 8.65 11.96 8.90
CA GLU A 12 8.90 13.25 9.55
C GLU A 12 7.67 14.14 9.66
N HIS A 13 6.70 14.01 8.74
CA HIS A 13 5.61 14.98 8.60
C HIS A 13 4.22 14.43 8.91
N VAL A 14 4.05 13.11 9.03
CA VAL A 14 2.75 12.50 9.33
C VAL A 14 2.79 11.91 10.73
N GLN A 15 1.80 12.26 11.55
CA GLN A 15 1.70 11.77 12.91
C GLN A 15 1.47 10.26 12.93
N GLU A 16 1.98 9.59 13.96
CA GLU A 16 1.89 8.13 14.08
C GLU A 16 0.46 7.62 13.99
N LEU A 17 -0.50 8.29 14.65
CA LEU A 17 -1.90 7.85 14.60
C LEU A 17 -2.47 7.89 13.19
N ASP A 18 -2.09 8.89 12.40
CA ASP A 18 -2.53 8.98 11.01
C ASP A 18 -1.89 7.92 10.12
N VAL A 19 -0.65 7.55 10.39
CA VAL A 19 0.02 6.44 9.68
C VAL A 19 -0.66 5.12 10.03
N ILE A 20 -1.02 4.92 11.29
CA ILE A 20 -1.75 3.71 11.72
C ILE A 20 -3.12 3.64 11.03
N ASP A 21 -3.84 4.76 10.95
CA ASP A 21 -5.11 4.81 10.23
C ASP A 21 -4.93 4.43 8.77
N GLN A 22 -3.88 4.90 8.12
CA GLN A 22 -3.56 4.54 6.74
C GLN A 22 -3.27 3.04 6.62
N LEU A 23 -2.55 2.47 7.57
CA LEU A 23 -2.27 1.03 7.59
C LEU A 23 -3.56 0.22 7.70
N LEU A 24 -4.45 0.62 8.60
CA LEU A 24 -5.74 -0.08 8.79
C LEU A 24 -6.57 -0.03 7.51
N GLU A 25 -6.58 1.10 6.82
CA GLU A 25 -7.28 1.25 5.54
C GLU A 25 -6.70 0.31 4.48
N GLU A 26 -5.38 0.26 4.34
CA GLU A 26 -4.72 -0.59 3.35
C GLU A 26 -4.88 -2.08 3.67
N ILE A 27 -4.87 -2.46 4.94
CA ILE A 27 -5.14 -3.84 5.36
C ILE A 27 -6.58 -4.23 4.98
N ALA A 28 -7.54 -3.34 5.17
CA ALA A 28 -8.93 -3.59 4.80
C ALA A 28 -9.07 -3.80 3.29
N GLU A 29 -8.38 -3.01 2.47
CA GLU A 29 -8.37 -3.15 1.02
C GLU A 29 -7.75 -4.50 0.60
N LEU A 30 -6.66 -4.91 1.24
CA LEU A 30 -6.05 -6.21 0.99
C LEU A 30 -7.01 -7.34 1.36
N GLN A 31 -7.72 -7.21 2.47
CA GLN A 31 -8.71 -8.20 2.90
C GLN A 31 -9.82 -8.34 1.85
N ILE A 32 -10.32 -7.23 1.32
CA ILE A 32 -11.33 -7.24 0.25
C ILE A 32 -10.79 -7.96 -0.99
N ALA A 33 -9.57 -7.68 -1.40
CA ALA A 33 -8.93 -8.33 -2.55
C ALA A 33 -8.84 -9.85 -2.34
N CYS A 34 -8.47 -10.30 -1.15
CA CYS A 34 -8.42 -11.72 -0.81
C CYS A 34 -9.81 -12.37 -0.86
N CYS A 35 -10.85 -11.68 -0.37
CA CYS A 35 -12.23 -12.16 -0.46
C CYS A 35 -12.68 -12.33 -1.90
N LYS A 36 -12.32 -11.40 -2.79
CA LYS A 36 -12.62 -11.47 -4.22
C LYS A 36 -11.97 -12.70 -4.85
N ARG A 37 -10.69 -12.94 -4.56
CA ARG A 37 -9.96 -14.10 -5.06
C ARG A 37 -10.61 -15.40 -4.60
N LYS A 38 -10.97 -15.48 -3.31
CA LYS A 38 -11.63 -16.64 -2.73
C LYS A 38 -12.94 -16.95 -3.43
N ARG A 39 -13.78 -15.93 -3.67
CA ARG A 39 -15.06 -16.11 -4.41
C ARG A 39 -14.82 -16.61 -5.82
N SER A 40 -13.84 -16.04 -6.52
CA SER A 40 -13.50 -16.45 -7.89
C SER A 40 -13.10 -17.91 -7.95
N LEU A 41 -12.31 -18.37 -6.97
CA LEU A 41 -11.84 -19.75 -6.92
C LEU A 41 -12.95 -20.74 -6.55
N LYS A 42 -13.85 -20.36 -5.65
CA LYS A 42 -14.97 -21.21 -5.24
C LYS A 42 -15.98 -21.42 -6.35
N GLY A 43 -16.24 -20.38 -7.15
CA GLY A 43 -17.20 -20.44 -8.25
C GLY A 43 -18.67 -20.60 -7.81
N THR A 44 -18.95 -20.54 -6.52
CA THR A 44 -20.31 -20.73 -5.99
C THR A 44 -21.09 -19.43 -5.86
N ASN A 45 -20.41 -18.30 -5.97
CA ASN A 45 -21.00 -16.97 -5.88
C ASN A 45 -20.50 -16.16 -7.10
N PRO A 46 -21.35 -15.90 -8.08
CA PRO A 46 -20.93 -15.18 -9.28
C PRO A 46 -20.30 -13.82 -8.94
N THR A 47 -19.16 -13.53 -9.58
CA THR A 47 -18.46 -12.27 -9.41
C THR A 47 -18.12 -11.69 -10.79
N PRO A 48 -18.03 -10.33 -10.90
CA PRO A 48 -17.75 -9.70 -12.19
C PRO A 48 -16.27 -9.74 -12.59
N TRP A 49 -15.40 -10.30 -11.75
CA TRP A 49 -13.95 -10.36 -12.01
C TRP A 49 -13.48 -11.81 -12.12
N THR A 50 -12.39 -12.01 -12.86
CA THR A 50 -11.74 -13.32 -12.96
C THR A 50 -10.84 -13.59 -11.77
N ALA A 51 -10.43 -14.87 -11.60
CA ALA A 51 -9.48 -15.25 -10.57
C ALA A 51 -8.13 -14.53 -10.75
N ASP A 52 -7.68 -14.33 -12.00
CA ASP A 52 -6.42 -13.64 -12.28
C ASP A 52 -6.50 -12.15 -11.99
N GLU A 53 -7.62 -11.51 -12.31
CA GLU A 53 -7.86 -10.11 -11.94
C GLU A 53 -7.83 -9.92 -10.42
N ALA A 54 -8.46 -10.83 -9.67
CA ALA A 54 -8.44 -10.80 -8.21
C ALA A 54 -7.04 -11.02 -7.65
N GLN A 55 -6.24 -11.90 -8.27
CA GLN A 55 -4.85 -12.11 -7.88
C GLN A 55 -4.01 -10.85 -8.10
N GLN A 56 -4.23 -10.14 -9.20
CA GLN A 56 -3.55 -8.88 -9.46
C GLN A 56 -3.88 -7.83 -8.40
N SER A 57 -5.16 -7.77 -7.97
CA SER A 57 -5.57 -6.88 -6.90
C SER A 57 -4.84 -7.19 -5.58
N ILE A 58 -4.66 -8.48 -5.24
CA ILE A 58 -3.89 -8.87 -4.05
C ILE A 58 -2.46 -8.34 -4.13
N LYS A 59 -1.81 -8.47 -5.30
CA LYS A 59 -0.44 -7.97 -5.48
C LYS A 59 -0.37 -6.46 -5.25
N GLU A 60 -1.32 -5.71 -5.83
CA GLU A 60 -1.35 -4.26 -5.71
C GLU A 60 -1.60 -3.80 -4.28
N GLU A 61 -2.61 -4.38 -3.62
CA GLU A 61 -2.95 -4.02 -2.25
C GLU A 61 -1.87 -4.43 -1.26
N SER A 62 -1.15 -5.52 -1.53
CA SER A 62 0.01 -5.93 -0.73
C SER A 62 1.11 -4.87 -0.79
N GLN A 63 1.36 -4.30 -1.96
CA GLN A 63 2.35 -3.23 -2.12
C GLN A 63 1.96 -1.97 -1.35
N ASP A 64 0.67 -1.65 -1.31
CA ASP A 64 0.17 -0.50 -0.55
C ASP A 64 0.37 -0.69 0.96
N VAL A 65 0.14 -1.91 1.47
CA VAL A 65 0.44 -2.26 2.87
C VAL A 65 1.94 -2.12 3.16
N LEU A 66 2.79 -2.62 2.26
CA LEU A 66 4.25 -2.54 2.41
C LEU A 66 4.73 -1.08 2.45
N ASN A 67 4.15 -0.20 1.63
CA ASN A 67 4.48 1.22 1.66
C ASN A 67 4.26 1.83 3.05
N VAL A 68 3.12 1.53 3.66
CA VAL A 68 2.81 2.06 4.99
C VAL A 68 3.74 1.47 6.05
N LEU A 69 4.03 0.17 5.97
CA LEU A 69 4.98 -0.47 6.90
C LEU A 69 6.38 0.13 6.78
N CYS A 70 6.81 0.49 5.58
CA CYS A 70 8.07 1.23 5.39
C CYS A 70 8.03 2.60 6.06
N ALA A 71 6.91 3.32 5.90
CA ALA A 71 6.73 4.63 6.52
C ALA A 71 6.74 4.53 8.05
N MET A 72 6.23 3.44 8.62
CA MET A 72 6.26 3.20 10.06
C MET A 72 7.64 2.80 10.58
N GLY A 73 8.54 2.36 9.70
CA GLY A 73 9.85 1.89 10.09
C GLY A 73 9.84 0.55 10.81
N VAL A 74 8.74 -0.21 10.74
CA VAL A 74 8.62 -1.50 11.44
C VAL A 74 8.93 -2.69 10.54
N PHE A 75 8.98 -2.48 9.25
CA PHE A 75 9.36 -3.52 8.30
C PHE A 75 10.85 -3.42 8.03
N GLY A 76 11.56 -4.55 8.13
CA GLY A 76 13.01 -4.61 8.03
C GLY A 76 13.55 -4.45 6.61
N PHE A 77 13.17 -3.38 5.93
CA PHE A 77 13.79 -3.03 4.66
C PHE A 77 15.08 -2.28 4.95
N ASP A 78 16.20 -2.97 4.86
CA ASP A 78 17.51 -2.33 4.95
C ASP A 78 17.75 -1.40 3.76
N ASP A 79 17.08 -1.66 2.65
CA ASP A 79 17.16 -0.84 1.44
C ASP A 79 15.79 -0.76 0.76
N PRO A 80 14.92 0.20 1.18
CA PRO A 80 13.61 0.39 0.56
C PRO A 80 13.68 0.67 -0.94
N GLU A 81 14.70 1.38 -1.42
CA GLU A 81 14.86 1.67 -2.85
C GLU A 81 14.98 0.40 -3.68
N LYS A 82 15.80 -0.53 -3.21
CA LYS A 82 16.05 -1.79 -3.92
C LYS A 82 14.83 -2.69 -3.96
N ASN A 83 14.05 -2.68 -2.90
CA ASN A 83 12.95 -3.62 -2.71
C ASN A 83 11.59 -3.06 -3.12
N SER A 84 11.53 -1.80 -3.55
CA SER A 84 10.28 -1.17 -3.95
C SER A 84 10.01 -1.36 -5.45
N THR A 85 8.73 -1.49 -5.78
CA THR A 85 8.27 -1.51 -7.18
C THR A 85 8.02 -0.09 -7.68
N GLU A 86 7.93 0.09 -8.99
CA GLU A 86 7.56 1.38 -9.56
C GLU A 86 6.19 1.86 -9.07
N ARG A 87 5.24 0.93 -8.90
CA ARG A 87 3.93 1.28 -8.34
C ARG A 87 4.05 1.79 -6.91
N MET A 88 4.85 1.14 -6.07
CA MET A 88 5.10 1.58 -4.69
C MET A 88 5.68 2.99 -4.67
N LYS A 89 6.63 3.27 -5.54
CA LYS A 89 7.27 4.59 -5.65
C LYS A 89 6.25 5.66 -6.05
N ARG A 90 5.40 5.39 -7.04
CA ARG A 90 4.35 6.33 -7.48
C ARG A 90 3.35 6.62 -6.37
N LYS A 91 2.92 5.58 -5.67
CA LYS A 91 1.94 5.73 -4.58
C LYS A 91 2.52 6.52 -3.40
N MET A 92 3.78 6.27 -3.08
CA MET A 92 4.48 7.00 -2.01
C MET A 92 4.64 8.48 -2.39
N ALA A 93 5.06 8.76 -3.63
CA ALA A 93 5.19 10.14 -4.12
C ALA A 93 3.85 10.88 -4.09
N ARG A 94 2.77 10.19 -4.46
CA ARG A 94 1.42 10.76 -4.38
C ARG A 94 1.03 11.11 -2.94
N TRP A 95 1.34 10.25 -2.00
CA TRP A 95 1.09 10.49 -0.58
C TRP A 95 1.84 11.72 -0.09
N VAL A 96 3.14 11.80 -0.40
CA VAL A 96 3.97 12.97 -0.08
C VAL A 96 3.34 14.26 -0.63
N ASN A 97 2.91 14.24 -1.88
CA ASN A 97 2.29 15.42 -2.52
C ASN A 97 1.01 15.85 -1.80
N ARG A 98 0.16 14.90 -1.39
CA ARG A 98 -1.06 15.21 -0.62
C ARG A 98 -0.72 15.86 0.73
N VAL A 99 0.30 15.35 1.41
CA VAL A 99 0.74 15.90 2.70
C VAL A 99 1.26 17.32 2.51
N LYS A 100 2.09 17.54 1.50
CA LYS A 100 2.61 18.89 1.17
C LYS A 100 1.50 19.87 0.86
N MET A 101 0.52 19.47 0.05
CA MET A 101 -0.61 20.33 -0.31
C MET A 101 -1.45 20.72 0.91
N LYS A 102 -1.66 19.78 1.83
CA LYS A 102 -2.43 20.04 3.05
C LYS A 102 -1.71 21.01 3.98
N LYS A 103 -0.40 21.00 4.00
CA LYS A 103 0.42 21.89 4.84
C LYS A 103 0.60 23.27 4.25
N ALA A 104 0.45 23.40 2.96
CA ALA A 104 0.49 24.69 2.29
C ALA A 104 -0.81 25.48 2.57
#